data_996e79f8ef8d128dacd40cd2c1f632fa
#
_entry.id   996e79f8ef8d128dacd40cd2c1f632fa
#
_cell.length_a   1.000
_cell.length_b   1.000
_cell.length_c   1.000
_cell.angle_alpha   90.00
_cell.angle_beta   90.00
_cell.angle_gamma   90.00
#
_symmetry.space_group_name_H-M   'P 1'
#
loop_
_entity.id
_entity.type
_entity.pdbx_description
1 polymer ?
#
loop_
_entity_poly.entity_id
_entity_poly.type
_entity_poly.pdbx_seq_one_letter_code
_entity_poly.pdbx_strand_id
1 'polypeptide(L)'
;IQSTDKVFYEEKFETNLYQARKLIEEIYLDDEKLYFCSLSSKTIIYKGLMLPDAIQDFYLDLKSSKFESSICVFHQRFSTNTHPRWHLAQPFRLLAHNGEINAIRGNRNWVKARSSKFKSPRLPKIQEFKQLVNETGSDSSALDNMIEILLNGGVKLFRAIRMVMPPAWQNAYLLDPDIRSFHEYNSMHMEPWDGPAGIVMSDGKWAVCMLDRNGLRPARYQIDKDNIITIASETGVNPKNSENIIKKGRVSPGGILAVNTFTGEILDEKQIDNSLKDKLPYREWLKQQTVYIESSLDKYEGPGLKKISGSELSIASKMFLLHKEERTSVIKPLAVESNEGTGSMGDDTALAVMSKMHRQIYDYFRQQFAQVTNPPIDSLREASVMSLETCYGPELNVFDETPDHAKRLVTTSPVLSFKKLQSIINNKHFSNIEINLEYAKSSSLEKALKKLQENVVKEVKNGKVIIHLVEKVPSKDYLPINALLAVGCVHQKLVSLGLRSDANIVISVSYTHLTLPTKCSV
;
A
#
# COMPACT_ATOMS: atom_id res chain seq x y z
N ILE A 1 -8.55 32.70 5.84
CA ILE A 1 -9.74 32.59 4.98
C ILE A 1 -10.95 32.40 5.89
N GLN A 2 -11.98 33.23 5.73
CA GLN A 2 -13.22 33.15 6.49
C GLN A 2 -14.38 32.76 5.57
N SER A 3 -15.34 31.99 6.10
CA SER A 3 -16.57 31.67 5.39
C SER A 3 -17.48 32.92 5.34
N THR A 4 -18.13 33.12 4.21
CA THR A 4 -19.15 34.17 4.04
C THR A 4 -20.55 33.67 4.45
N ASP A 5 -20.71 32.39 4.72
CA ASP A 5 -21.97 31.79 5.11
C ASP A 5 -22.31 32.12 6.56
N LYS A 6 -23.57 32.41 6.82
CA LYS A 6 -24.07 32.72 8.19
C LYS A 6 -24.04 31.47 9.11
N VAL A 7 -24.03 30.28 8.54
CA VAL A 7 -23.91 29.02 9.26
C VAL A 7 -22.59 28.35 8.83
N PHE A 8 -21.59 28.48 9.68
CA PHE A 8 -20.26 27.91 9.45
C PHE A 8 -20.20 26.47 9.93
N TYR A 9 -20.07 25.54 8.99
CA TYR A 9 -19.75 24.14 9.27
C TYR A 9 -18.27 23.92 8.99
N GLU A 10 -17.45 23.88 10.03
CA GLU A 10 -16.00 23.82 9.95
C GLU A 10 -15.50 22.68 9.02
N GLU A 11 -16.02 21.47 9.18
CA GLU A 11 -15.62 20.33 8.35
C GLU A 11 -15.98 20.54 6.86
N LYS A 12 -17.13 21.15 6.56
CA LYS A 12 -17.53 21.45 5.19
C LYS A 12 -16.65 22.53 4.58
N PHE A 13 -16.26 23.51 5.38
CA PHE A 13 -15.39 24.60 4.92
C PHE A 13 -14.00 24.07 4.57
N GLU A 14 -13.38 23.24 5.43
CA GLU A 14 -12.10 22.59 5.15
C GLU A 14 -12.17 21.74 3.87
N THR A 15 -13.24 20.98 3.69
CA THR A 15 -13.43 20.17 2.47
C THR A 15 -13.56 21.05 1.23
N ASN A 16 -14.22 22.20 1.31
CA ASN A 16 -14.31 23.15 0.20
C ASN A 16 -12.95 23.77 -0.14
N LEU A 17 -12.14 24.12 0.88
CA LEU A 17 -10.77 24.60 0.68
C LEU A 17 -9.89 23.54 0.01
N TYR A 18 -10.00 22.29 0.46
CA TYR A 18 -9.33 21.16 -0.16
C TYR A 18 -9.70 21.02 -1.64
N GLN A 19 -11.01 21.04 -1.97
CA GLN A 19 -11.49 20.93 -3.35
C GLN A 19 -11.00 22.09 -4.22
N ALA A 20 -11.08 23.33 -3.70
CA ALA A 20 -10.60 24.51 -4.42
C ALA A 20 -9.11 24.42 -4.73
N ARG A 21 -8.30 23.99 -3.76
CA ARG A 21 -6.87 23.75 -3.95
C ARG A 21 -6.62 22.70 -5.02
N LYS A 22 -7.29 21.55 -4.93
CA LYS A 22 -7.13 20.45 -5.90
C LYS A 22 -7.47 20.89 -7.33
N LEU A 23 -8.55 21.65 -7.51
CA LEU A 23 -8.92 22.19 -8.83
C LEU A 23 -7.87 23.15 -9.38
N ILE A 24 -7.27 23.99 -8.54
CA ILE A 24 -6.20 24.89 -8.98
C ILE A 24 -4.93 24.08 -9.31
N GLU A 25 -4.53 23.14 -8.44
CA GLU A 25 -3.39 22.25 -8.68
C GLU A 25 -3.52 21.48 -10.01
N GLU A 26 -4.74 21.09 -10.42
CA GLU A 26 -4.97 20.40 -11.69
C GLU A 26 -4.85 21.29 -12.93
N ILE A 27 -5.24 22.56 -12.81
CA ILE A 27 -5.08 23.55 -13.89
C ILE A 27 -3.59 23.79 -14.17
N TYR A 28 -2.77 23.77 -13.12
CA TYR A 28 -1.33 24.04 -13.18
C TYR A 28 -0.48 22.79 -12.88
N LEU A 29 -0.97 21.61 -13.24
CA LEU A 29 -0.31 20.34 -12.92
C LEU A 29 1.14 20.28 -13.43
N ASP A 30 1.41 20.88 -14.59
CA ASP A 30 2.73 20.92 -15.22
C ASP A 30 3.58 22.12 -14.78
N ASP A 31 3.07 23.00 -13.92
CA ASP A 31 3.82 24.15 -13.40
C ASP A 31 4.47 23.81 -12.05
N GLU A 32 5.73 23.39 -12.10
CA GLU A 32 6.53 23.09 -10.90
C GLU A 32 6.74 24.30 -9.96
N LYS A 33 6.39 25.51 -10.36
CA LYS A 33 6.53 26.73 -9.56
C LYS A 33 5.36 26.97 -8.63
N LEU A 34 4.20 26.34 -8.90
CA LEU A 34 3.01 26.49 -8.08
C LEU A 34 2.89 25.36 -7.07
N TYR A 35 2.93 25.69 -5.80
CA TYR A 35 2.69 24.75 -4.71
C TYR A 35 1.95 25.41 -3.55
N PHE A 36 0.85 24.80 -3.09
CA PHE A 36 0.15 25.24 -1.89
C PHE A 36 0.74 24.58 -0.66
N CYS A 37 1.47 25.34 0.15
CA CYS A 37 1.99 24.86 1.43
C CYS A 37 0.85 24.45 2.36
N SER A 38 -0.16 25.31 2.48
CA SER A 38 -1.42 25.07 3.18
C SER A 38 -2.54 25.91 2.59
N LEU A 39 -3.76 25.39 2.63
CA LEU A 39 -5.00 26.14 2.38
C LEU A 39 -6.05 25.56 3.35
N SER A 40 -6.09 26.09 4.57
CA SER A 40 -6.87 25.59 5.69
C SER A 40 -7.28 26.74 6.60
N SER A 41 -8.37 26.59 7.34
CA SER A 41 -8.77 27.49 8.42
C SER A 41 -8.21 27.07 9.78
N LYS A 42 -7.55 25.90 9.86
CA LYS A 42 -7.08 25.28 11.10
C LYS A 42 -5.57 25.29 11.25
N THR A 43 -4.84 25.20 10.14
CA THR A 43 -3.39 25.05 10.13
C THR A 43 -2.75 25.99 9.12
N ILE A 44 -1.53 26.43 9.43
CA ILE A 44 -0.68 27.18 8.51
C ILE A 44 0.69 26.53 8.47
N ILE A 45 1.29 26.44 7.28
CA ILE A 45 2.59 25.80 7.06
C ILE A 45 3.58 26.84 6.54
N TYR A 46 4.65 26.99 7.28
CA TYR A 46 5.82 27.78 6.90
C TYR A 46 6.93 26.86 6.49
N LYS A 47 7.48 27.01 5.30
CA LYS A 47 8.58 26.18 4.82
C LYS A 47 9.42 26.82 3.73
N GLY A 48 10.65 26.32 3.59
CA GLY A 48 11.59 26.79 2.57
C GLY A 48 12.92 26.08 2.68
N LEU A 49 13.78 26.36 1.71
CA LEU A 49 15.20 25.96 1.71
C LEU A 49 16.02 27.04 2.42
N MET A 50 15.99 27.05 3.74
CA MET A 50 16.68 28.06 4.55
C MET A 50 17.18 27.46 5.86
N LEU A 51 18.12 28.14 6.50
CA LEU A 51 18.52 27.81 7.86
C LEU A 51 17.36 28.07 8.84
N PRO A 52 17.25 27.29 9.92
CA PRO A 52 16.16 27.46 10.90
C PRO A 52 16.04 28.89 11.43
N ASP A 53 17.14 29.55 11.72
CA ASP A 53 17.17 30.91 12.26
C ASP A 53 16.65 31.96 11.27
N ALA A 54 16.74 31.69 9.96
CA ALA A 54 16.27 32.59 8.92
C ALA A 54 14.76 32.52 8.69
N ILE A 55 14.04 31.56 9.27
CA ILE A 55 12.60 31.38 9.01
C ILE A 55 11.77 32.58 9.48
N GLN A 56 12.14 33.16 10.63
CA GLN A 56 11.46 34.33 11.19
C GLN A 56 11.76 35.62 10.40
N ASP A 57 12.92 35.68 9.73
CA ASP A 57 13.29 36.80 8.88
C ASP A 57 12.57 36.75 7.53
N PHE A 58 12.26 35.57 7.08
CA PHE A 58 11.50 35.33 5.84
C PHE A 58 9.98 35.47 6.06
N TYR A 59 9.44 34.90 7.13
CA TYR A 59 8.03 34.98 7.50
C TYR A 59 7.85 35.92 8.68
N LEU A 60 7.62 37.22 8.37
CA LEU A 60 7.61 38.31 9.37
C LEU A 60 6.50 38.20 10.40
N ASP A 61 5.40 37.54 10.07
CA ASP A 61 4.29 37.27 10.99
C ASP A 61 4.68 36.38 12.18
N LEU A 62 5.71 35.51 12.03
CA LEU A 62 6.28 34.73 13.13
C LEU A 62 6.95 35.60 14.21
N LYS A 63 7.29 36.86 13.91
CA LYS A 63 7.84 37.82 14.88
C LYS A 63 6.76 38.57 15.67
N SER A 64 5.51 38.40 15.28
CA SER A 64 4.41 39.10 15.94
C SER A 64 4.13 38.51 17.33
N SER A 65 4.03 39.36 18.33
CA SER A 65 3.60 38.97 19.69
C SER A 65 2.15 38.44 19.76
N LYS A 66 1.38 38.59 18.67
CA LYS A 66 0.02 38.07 18.52
C LYS A 66 0.00 36.68 17.89
N PHE A 67 1.17 36.17 17.45
CA PHE A 67 1.27 34.83 16.88
C PHE A 67 1.37 33.82 18.00
N GLU A 68 0.31 33.06 18.21
CA GLU A 68 0.21 32.00 19.22
C GLU A 68 -0.29 30.71 18.57
N SER A 69 0.24 29.58 19.03
CA SER A 69 -0.21 28.27 18.58
C SER A 69 -0.08 27.24 19.71
N SER A 70 -1.10 26.41 19.88
CA SER A 70 -1.07 25.27 20.81
C SER A 70 -0.36 24.05 20.25
N ILE A 71 -0.11 24.00 18.92
CA ILE A 71 0.55 22.88 18.24
C ILE A 71 1.65 23.45 17.35
N CYS A 72 2.85 22.89 17.49
CA CYS A 72 3.97 23.16 16.57
C CYS A 72 4.54 21.84 16.07
N VAL A 73 4.37 21.57 14.78
CA VAL A 73 5.00 20.43 14.08
C VAL A 73 6.14 20.99 13.23
N PHE A 74 7.34 20.46 13.39
CA PHE A 74 8.50 20.94 12.63
C PHE A 74 9.40 19.79 12.16
N HIS A 75 10.16 20.06 11.10
CA HIS A 75 11.18 19.16 10.57
C HIS A 75 12.36 19.98 10.02
N GLN A 76 13.56 19.70 10.50
CA GLN A 76 14.73 20.52 10.20
C GLN A 76 15.49 20.06 8.93
N ARG A 77 15.37 18.79 8.52
CA ARG A 77 16.15 18.24 7.40
C ARG A 77 15.31 17.92 6.19
N PHE A 78 15.94 18.07 5.02
CA PHE A 78 15.42 17.50 3.78
C PHE A 78 15.63 15.99 3.71
N SER A 79 14.85 15.32 2.85
CA SER A 79 15.10 13.95 2.47
C SER A 79 16.48 13.83 1.80
N THR A 80 17.23 12.78 2.14
CA THR A 80 18.52 12.46 1.54
C THR A 80 18.41 11.83 0.16
N ASN A 81 17.24 11.29 -0.20
CA ASN A 81 17.00 10.49 -1.40
C ASN A 81 16.33 11.26 -2.55
N THR A 82 16.03 12.53 -2.37
CA THR A 82 15.42 13.40 -3.39
C THR A 82 16.22 14.67 -3.59
N HIS A 83 16.22 15.21 -4.81
CA HIS A 83 16.78 16.55 -5.04
C HIS A 83 16.04 17.56 -4.17
N PRO A 84 16.78 18.39 -3.37
CA PRO A 84 16.18 19.41 -2.55
C PRO A 84 15.37 20.41 -3.42
N ARG A 85 14.09 20.49 -3.16
CA ARG A 85 13.18 21.50 -3.73
C ARG A 85 12.39 22.10 -2.58
N TRP A 86 12.16 23.40 -2.61
CA TRP A 86 11.52 24.12 -1.51
C TRP A 86 10.16 23.51 -1.10
N HIS A 87 9.37 23.08 -2.06
CA HIS A 87 8.06 22.48 -1.81
C HIS A 87 8.11 21.08 -1.19
N LEU A 88 9.26 20.41 -1.28
CA LEU A 88 9.51 19.11 -0.63
C LEU A 88 10.04 19.26 0.80
N ALA A 89 10.28 20.50 1.27
CA ALA A 89 10.53 20.76 2.68
C ALA A 89 9.34 20.31 3.51
N GLN A 90 9.62 19.74 4.68
CA GLN A 90 8.60 19.35 5.63
C GLN A 90 8.40 20.43 6.71
N PRO A 91 7.24 20.48 7.39
CA PRO A 91 6.10 19.57 7.27
C PRO A 91 5.33 19.76 5.97
N PHE A 92 4.56 18.71 5.61
CA PHE A 92 3.50 18.79 4.63
C PHE A 92 2.22 19.32 5.29
N ARG A 93 1.05 19.18 4.65
CA ARG A 93 -0.19 19.82 5.14
C ARG A 93 -0.68 19.28 6.47
N LEU A 94 -0.45 17.99 6.70
CA LEU A 94 -0.86 17.31 7.93
C LEU A 94 0.34 16.80 8.72
N LEU A 95 1.42 16.34 8.06
CA LEU A 95 2.46 15.56 8.71
C LEU A 95 3.90 15.99 8.40
N ALA A 96 4.79 15.58 9.32
CA ALA A 96 6.22 15.50 9.10
C ALA A 96 6.69 14.05 9.36
N HIS A 97 7.61 13.57 8.55
CA HIS A 97 8.05 12.18 8.50
C HIS A 97 9.57 12.08 8.54
N ASN A 98 10.06 11.29 9.48
CA ASN A 98 11.46 10.86 9.53
C ASN A 98 11.53 9.38 9.17
N GLY A 99 12.00 9.06 7.97
CA GLY A 99 12.11 7.70 7.46
C GLY A 99 11.91 7.62 5.97
N GLU A 100 11.42 6.48 5.50
CA GLU A 100 11.16 6.20 4.10
C GLU A 100 10.01 5.19 3.97
N ILE A 101 9.01 5.52 3.16
CA ILE A 101 7.94 4.60 2.80
C ILE A 101 8.41 3.75 1.63
N ASN A 102 8.91 2.55 1.90
CA ASN A 102 9.48 1.66 0.89
C ASN A 102 8.44 1.15 -0.10
N ALA A 103 7.19 1.01 0.33
CA ALA A 103 6.06 0.57 -0.48
C ALA A 103 5.50 1.65 -1.41
N ILE A 104 6.07 2.85 -1.45
CA ILE A 104 5.49 4.06 -2.07
C ILE A 104 5.05 3.87 -3.53
N ARG A 105 5.83 3.17 -4.35
CA ARG A 105 5.48 2.94 -5.75
C ARG A 105 4.22 2.09 -5.88
N GLY A 106 4.13 1.03 -5.08
CA GLY A 106 2.96 0.19 -4.99
C GLY A 106 1.75 0.95 -4.47
N ASN A 107 1.92 1.73 -3.41
CA ASN A 107 0.85 2.54 -2.84
C ASN A 107 0.27 3.53 -3.86
N ARG A 108 1.10 4.26 -4.60
CA ARG A 108 0.68 5.16 -5.69
C ARG A 108 -0.11 4.41 -6.77
N ASN A 109 0.40 3.27 -7.20
CA ASN A 109 -0.26 2.44 -8.20
C ASN A 109 -1.63 1.92 -7.72
N TRP A 110 -1.74 1.53 -6.44
CA TRP A 110 -3.00 1.10 -5.86
C TRP A 110 -4.00 2.25 -5.72
N VAL A 111 -3.57 3.43 -5.30
CA VAL A 111 -4.45 4.61 -5.29
C VAL A 111 -5.01 4.87 -6.69
N LYS A 112 -4.17 4.82 -7.73
CA LYS A 112 -4.59 4.98 -9.13
C LYS A 112 -5.59 3.90 -9.56
N ALA A 113 -5.32 2.64 -9.23
CA ALA A 113 -6.20 1.52 -9.58
C ALA A 113 -7.56 1.59 -8.84
N ARG A 114 -7.56 2.10 -7.61
CA ARG A 114 -8.73 2.18 -6.72
C ARG A 114 -9.53 3.48 -6.86
N SER A 115 -8.97 4.51 -7.49
CA SER A 115 -9.59 5.85 -7.58
C SER A 115 -11.02 5.81 -8.13
N SER A 116 -11.32 4.88 -9.05
CA SER A 116 -12.66 4.67 -9.62
C SER A 116 -13.71 4.22 -8.59
N LYS A 117 -13.27 3.67 -7.44
CA LYS A 117 -14.13 3.24 -6.33
C LYS A 117 -14.39 4.34 -5.30
N PHE A 118 -13.59 5.39 -5.30
CA PHE A 118 -13.71 6.47 -4.32
C PHE A 118 -14.98 7.27 -4.55
N LYS A 119 -15.86 7.25 -3.58
CA LYS A 119 -17.12 8.00 -3.58
C LYS A 119 -17.39 8.50 -2.17
N SER A 120 -17.60 9.80 -2.02
CA SER A 120 -17.98 10.39 -0.75
C SER A 120 -18.97 11.53 -0.95
N PRO A 121 -20.05 11.62 -0.14
CA PRO A 121 -20.93 12.78 -0.14
C PRO A 121 -20.22 14.10 0.18
N ARG A 122 -19.09 14.03 0.93
CA ARG A 122 -18.27 15.20 1.25
C ARG A 122 -17.40 15.65 0.07
N LEU A 123 -16.98 14.69 -0.79
CA LEU A 123 -16.15 14.92 -1.97
C LEU A 123 -16.87 14.41 -3.24
N PRO A 124 -17.97 15.05 -3.67
CA PRO A 124 -18.78 14.55 -4.78
C PRO A 124 -18.02 14.49 -6.11
N LYS A 125 -16.94 15.28 -6.25
CA LYS A 125 -16.10 15.35 -7.45
C LYS A 125 -14.79 14.60 -7.35
N ILE A 126 -14.60 13.72 -6.36
CA ILE A 126 -13.33 13.03 -6.11
C ILE A 126 -12.83 12.25 -7.33
N GLN A 127 -13.74 11.68 -8.13
CA GLN A 127 -13.40 10.92 -9.33
C GLN A 127 -13.00 11.80 -10.54
N GLU A 128 -13.29 13.10 -10.48
CA GLU A 128 -12.91 14.05 -11.52
C GLU A 128 -11.44 14.48 -11.37
N PHE A 129 -10.84 14.32 -10.20
CA PHE A 129 -9.45 14.68 -9.96
C PHE A 129 -8.50 13.72 -10.69
N LYS A 130 -7.64 14.26 -11.55
CA LYS A 130 -6.66 13.50 -12.34
C LYS A 130 -5.61 12.86 -11.44
N GLN A 131 -5.19 13.58 -10.41
CA GLN A 131 -4.14 13.14 -9.51
C GLN A 131 -4.57 13.31 -8.04
N LEU A 132 -4.95 12.21 -7.41
CA LEU A 132 -5.29 12.21 -5.99
C LEU A 132 -4.04 12.30 -5.10
N VAL A 133 -3.04 11.48 -5.41
CA VAL A 133 -1.75 11.41 -4.71
C VAL A 133 -0.64 11.76 -5.70
N ASN A 134 0.34 12.55 -5.29
CA ASN A 134 1.44 12.94 -6.18
C ASN A 134 2.26 11.73 -6.65
N GLU A 135 2.60 11.71 -7.94
CA GLU A 135 3.34 10.62 -8.58
C GLU A 135 4.87 10.85 -8.56
N THR A 136 5.31 12.10 -8.51
CA THR A 136 6.71 12.51 -8.64
C THR A 136 7.31 13.13 -7.38
N GLY A 137 6.48 13.48 -6.39
CA GLY A 137 6.90 14.04 -5.11
C GLY A 137 7.58 13.02 -4.19
N SER A 138 7.91 13.45 -2.97
CA SER A 138 8.43 12.53 -1.95
C SER A 138 7.38 11.51 -1.52
N ASP A 139 7.84 10.40 -0.94
CA ASP A 139 7.02 9.40 -0.27
C ASP A 139 6.11 10.00 0.81
N SER A 140 6.72 10.85 1.66
CA SER A 140 6.03 11.56 2.74
C SER A 140 4.91 12.46 2.23
N SER A 141 5.14 13.16 1.10
CA SER A 141 4.11 14.00 0.50
C SER A 141 2.96 13.19 -0.09
N ALA A 142 3.26 11.99 -0.61
CA ALA A 142 2.24 11.08 -1.10
C ALA A 142 1.38 10.51 0.04
N LEU A 143 2.02 10.13 1.18
CA LEU A 143 1.31 9.70 2.38
C LEU A 143 0.41 10.82 2.94
N ASP A 144 0.93 12.05 3.02
CA ASP A 144 0.18 13.24 3.41
C ASP A 144 -1.09 13.42 2.55
N ASN A 145 -0.95 13.31 1.23
CA ASN A 145 -2.09 13.38 0.31
C ASN A 145 -3.11 12.27 0.56
N MET A 146 -2.66 11.02 0.83
CA MET A 146 -3.58 9.92 1.08
C MET A 146 -4.39 10.13 2.35
N ILE A 147 -3.73 10.54 3.44
CA ILE A 147 -4.43 10.85 4.70
C ILE A 147 -5.39 12.03 4.50
N GLU A 148 -4.96 13.08 3.78
CA GLU A 148 -5.78 14.24 3.47
C GLU A 148 -7.07 13.85 2.71
N ILE A 149 -6.98 12.94 1.72
CA ILE A 149 -8.12 12.40 0.99
C ILE A 149 -9.07 11.66 1.93
N LEU A 150 -8.56 10.80 2.78
CA LEU A 150 -9.36 10.03 3.73
C LEU A 150 -10.13 10.95 4.69
N LEU A 151 -9.46 11.94 5.26
CA LEU A 151 -10.09 12.90 6.20
C LEU A 151 -11.17 13.74 5.52
N ASN A 152 -10.86 14.32 4.35
CA ASN A 152 -11.83 15.12 3.61
C ASN A 152 -12.99 14.28 3.07
N GLY A 153 -12.76 13.01 2.78
CA GLY A 153 -13.79 12.04 2.42
C GLY A 153 -14.67 11.59 3.59
N GLY A 154 -14.34 11.99 4.83
CA GLY A 154 -15.14 11.73 6.03
C GLY A 154 -14.64 10.58 6.91
N VAL A 155 -13.52 9.97 6.59
CA VAL A 155 -12.88 8.97 7.46
C VAL A 155 -12.33 9.70 8.70
N LYS A 156 -12.58 9.17 9.89
CA LYS A 156 -12.06 9.75 11.13
C LYS A 156 -10.56 9.56 11.26
N LEU A 157 -9.86 10.52 11.89
CA LEU A 157 -8.40 10.61 11.96
C LEU A 157 -7.74 9.27 12.36
N PHE A 158 -8.11 8.69 13.48
CA PHE A 158 -7.46 7.48 13.98
C PHE A 158 -7.72 6.26 13.08
N ARG A 159 -8.92 6.16 12.46
CA ARG A 159 -9.17 5.13 11.46
C ARG A 159 -8.32 5.34 10.22
N ALA A 160 -8.22 6.56 9.70
CA ALA A 160 -7.40 6.89 8.53
C ALA A 160 -5.93 6.50 8.76
N ILE A 161 -5.38 6.85 9.94
CA ILE A 161 -4.03 6.48 10.33
C ILE A 161 -3.86 4.95 10.37
N ARG A 162 -4.75 4.24 11.09
CA ARG A 162 -4.67 2.78 11.23
C ARG A 162 -4.91 2.01 9.93
N MET A 163 -5.62 2.60 8.97
CA MET A 163 -5.79 2.02 7.64
C MET A 163 -4.48 2.05 6.84
N VAL A 164 -3.79 3.20 6.84
CA VAL A 164 -2.57 3.35 6.04
C VAL A 164 -1.32 2.86 6.76
N MET A 165 -1.29 2.93 8.09
CA MET A 165 -0.17 2.48 8.92
C MET A 165 -0.66 1.61 10.09
N PRO A 166 -1.09 0.37 9.82
CA PRO A 166 -1.49 -0.57 10.86
C PRO A 166 -0.28 -1.04 11.68
N PRO A 167 -0.46 -1.42 12.94
CA PRO A 167 0.54 -2.17 13.71
C PRO A 167 0.73 -3.58 13.12
N ALA A 168 1.69 -4.34 13.63
CA ALA A 168 1.83 -5.76 13.31
C ALA A 168 0.72 -6.56 14.02
N TRP A 169 -0.35 -6.88 13.31
CA TRP A 169 -1.54 -7.53 13.89
C TRP A 169 -1.72 -9.01 13.48
N GLN A 170 -1.26 -9.40 12.26
CA GLN A 170 -1.53 -10.73 11.72
C GLN A 170 -0.98 -11.86 12.62
N ASN A 171 0.25 -11.71 13.07
CA ASN A 171 0.96 -12.72 13.87
C ASN A 171 1.00 -12.38 15.37
N ALA A 172 0.24 -11.38 15.82
CA ALA A 172 0.15 -10.98 17.23
C ALA A 172 -0.92 -11.81 17.96
N TYR A 173 -0.57 -13.01 18.44
CA TYR A 173 -1.51 -13.96 19.03
C TYR A 173 -2.22 -13.47 20.29
N LEU A 174 -1.62 -12.53 21.02
CA LEU A 174 -2.18 -11.93 22.25
C LEU A 174 -3.01 -10.68 21.98
N LEU A 175 -3.14 -10.26 20.74
CA LEU A 175 -3.95 -9.10 20.39
C LEU A 175 -5.43 -9.40 20.64
N ASP A 176 -6.13 -8.41 21.20
CA ASP A 176 -7.58 -8.46 21.39
C ASP A 176 -8.28 -8.86 20.05
N PRO A 177 -9.16 -9.88 20.06
CA PRO A 177 -9.80 -10.36 18.84
C PRO A 177 -10.63 -9.32 18.09
N ASP A 178 -11.19 -8.34 18.78
CA ASP A 178 -12.01 -7.31 18.16
C ASP A 178 -11.13 -6.21 17.53
N ILE A 179 -9.98 -5.90 18.15
CA ILE A 179 -8.94 -5.05 17.54
C ILE A 179 -8.34 -5.75 16.31
N ARG A 180 -8.04 -7.05 16.39
CA ARG A 180 -7.59 -7.83 15.23
C ARG A 180 -8.60 -7.74 14.09
N SER A 181 -9.89 -7.92 14.39
CA SER A 181 -10.95 -7.88 13.40
C SER A 181 -11.10 -6.50 12.75
N PHE A 182 -10.89 -5.42 13.50
CA PHE A 182 -10.82 -4.07 12.95
C PHE A 182 -9.68 -3.93 11.92
N HIS A 183 -8.48 -4.40 12.26
CA HIS A 183 -7.33 -4.33 11.34
C HIS A 183 -7.55 -5.22 10.11
N GLU A 184 -8.00 -6.44 10.29
CA GLU A 184 -8.28 -7.39 9.22
C GLU A 184 -9.30 -6.81 8.23
N TYR A 185 -10.43 -6.31 8.71
CA TYR A 185 -11.47 -5.69 7.89
C TYR A 185 -10.93 -4.54 7.04
N ASN A 186 -10.17 -3.61 7.64
CA ASN A 186 -9.63 -2.47 6.91
C ASN A 186 -8.52 -2.88 5.93
N SER A 187 -7.71 -3.89 6.24
CA SER A 187 -6.64 -4.38 5.37
C SER A 187 -7.14 -5.05 4.09
N MET A 188 -8.40 -5.47 4.06
CA MET A 188 -9.02 -6.05 2.85
C MET A 188 -9.23 -5.03 1.73
N HIS A 189 -9.19 -3.74 2.04
CA HIS A 189 -9.47 -2.64 1.11
C HIS A 189 -8.39 -1.56 1.05
N MET A 190 -7.37 -1.65 1.91
CA MET A 190 -6.25 -0.71 1.93
C MET A 190 -4.96 -1.47 2.26
N GLU A 191 -3.99 -1.35 1.39
CA GLU A 191 -2.64 -1.84 1.63
C GLU A 191 -1.91 -0.94 2.64
N PRO A 192 -1.00 -1.50 3.46
CA PRO A 192 -0.19 -0.69 4.35
C PRO A 192 0.80 0.18 3.56
N TRP A 193 0.99 1.41 4.02
CA TRP A 193 2.06 2.31 3.58
C TRP A 193 3.27 2.04 4.47
N ASP A 194 4.14 1.15 4.04
CA ASP A 194 5.12 0.49 4.87
C ASP A 194 6.55 0.95 4.60
N GLY A 195 7.35 0.96 5.66
CA GLY A 195 8.75 1.35 5.66
C GLY A 195 9.15 1.90 7.04
N PRO A 196 10.45 2.18 7.26
CA PRO A 196 10.91 2.84 8.49
C PRO A 196 10.27 4.22 8.63
N ALA A 197 9.37 4.41 9.59
CA ALA A 197 8.65 5.67 9.73
C ALA A 197 8.47 6.12 11.17
N GLY A 198 8.92 7.35 11.45
CA GLY A 198 8.51 8.14 12.60
C GLY A 198 7.74 9.35 12.11
N ILE A 199 6.46 9.44 12.44
CA ILE A 199 5.56 10.47 11.93
C ILE A 199 5.02 11.29 13.08
N VAL A 200 5.01 12.61 12.89
CA VAL A 200 4.25 13.55 13.70
C VAL A 200 3.28 14.28 12.79
N MET A 201 2.04 14.47 13.25
CA MET A 201 1.02 15.12 12.44
C MET A 201 0.00 15.90 13.27
N SER A 202 -0.73 16.77 12.59
CA SER A 202 -1.85 17.50 13.19
C SER A 202 -2.95 17.76 12.17
N ASP A 203 -4.20 17.67 12.61
CA ASP A 203 -5.40 18.14 11.90
C ASP A 203 -5.92 19.48 12.44
N GLY A 204 -5.10 20.18 13.23
CA GLY A 204 -5.44 21.44 13.91
C GLY A 204 -6.12 21.25 15.28
N LYS A 205 -6.54 20.02 15.61
CA LYS A 205 -7.16 19.67 16.90
C LYS A 205 -6.30 18.64 17.67
N TRP A 206 -5.84 17.64 16.98
CA TRP A 206 -5.00 16.58 17.51
C TRP A 206 -3.56 16.79 17.09
N ALA A 207 -2.64 16.67 18.02
CA ALA A 207 -1.22 16.41 17.75
C ALA A 207 -0.98 14.93 17.93
N VAL A 208 -0.49 14.25 16.89
CA VAL A 208 -0.33 12.79 16.87
C VAL A 208 1.11 12.43 16.55
N CYS A 209 1.66 11.47 17.27
CA CYS A 209 2.91 10.79 16.92
C CYS A 209 2.65 9.31 16.72
N MET A 210 3.24 8.72 15.69
CA MET A 210 3.15 7.29 15.43
C MET A 210 4.43 6.73 14.84
N LEU A 211 4.65 5.44 15.06
CA LEU A 211 5.76 4.68 14.50
C LEU A 211 5.26 3.58 13.57
N ASP A 212 6.11 3.23 12.62
CA ASP A 212 5.89 2.04 11.78
C ASP A 212 5.85 0.75 12.62
N ARG A 213 5.24 -0.29 12.05
CA ARG A 213 5.05 -1.59 12.73
C ARG A 213 6.36 -2.27 13.12
N ASN A 214 7.46 -1.96 12.45
CA ASN A 214 8.77 -2.53 12.76
C ASN A 214 9.48 -1.75 13.87
N GLY A 215 9.10 -0.48 14.10
CA GLY A 215 9.72 0.41 15.07
C GLY A 215 11.18 0.70 14.77
N LEU A 216 11.53 0.86 13.49
CA LEU A 216 12.89 1.15 13.03
C LEU A 216 13.29 2.60 13.30
N ARG A 217 12.30 3.48 13.45
CA ARG A 217 12.52 4.87 13.88
C ARG A 217 12.12 5.05 15.34
N PRO A 218 12.90 5.79 16.13
CA PRO A 218 12.54 6.09 17.52
C PRO A 218 11.58 7.29 17.59
N ALA A 219 10.74 7.29 18.62
CA ALA A 219 10.03 8.47 19.09
C ALA A 219 10.00 8.49 20.62
N ARG A 220 10.37 9.63 21.18
CA ARG A 220 10.40 9.86 22.62
C ARG A 220 9.55 11.07 22.95
N TYR A 221 8.93 11.05 24.12
CA TYR A 221 8.16 12.18 24.60
C TYR A 221 8.51 12.57 26.02
N GLN A 222 8.30 13.82 26.35
CA GLN A 222 8.35 14.37 27.69
C GLN A 222 7.18 15.32 27.91
N ILE A 223 6.69 15.37 29.14
CA ILE A 223 5.67 16.29 29.61
C ILE A 223 6.27 17.08 30.75
N ASP A 224 6.21 18.38 30.71
CA ASP A 224 6.72 19.28 31.74
C ASP A 224 5.62 19.82 32.67
N LYS A 225 6.04 20.55 33.72
CA LYS A 225 5.14 21.16 34.70
C LYS A 225 4.19 22.21 34.11
N ASP A 226 4.53 22.76 32.94
CA ASP A 226 3.72 23.72 32.23
C ASP A 226 2.67 23.03 31.32
N ASN A 227 2.53 21.69 31.44
CA ASN A 227 1.70 20.84 30.60
C ASN A 227 2.06 20.88 29.12
N ILE A 228 3.31 21.20 28.78
CA ILE A 228 3.82 21.12 27.42
C ILE A 228 4.32 19.72 27.16
N ILE A 229 3.79 19.09 26.12
CA ILE A 229 4.29 17.82 25.61
C ILE A 229 5.24 18.06 24.45
N THR A 230 6.44 17.52 24.53
CA THR A 230 7.42 17.49 23.45
C THR A 230 7.62 16.07 22.98
N ILE A 231 7.40 15.82 21.69
CA ILE A 231 7.59 14.51 21.05
C ILE A 231 8.58 14.67 19.90
N ALA A 232 9.65 13.87 19.90
CA ALA A 232 10.69 13.94 18.88
C ALA A 232 11.36 12.58 18.68
N SER A 233 12.12 12.45 17.58
CA SER A 233 12.94 11.26 17.30
C SER A 233 14.04 11.03 18.37
N GLU A 234 14.47 12.10 19.02
CA GLU A 234 15.53 12.07 20.03
C GLU A 234 15.21 12.96 21.24
N THR A 235 15.95 12.76 22.33
CA THR A 235 15.83 13.58 23.55
C THR A 235 16.63 14.86 23.42
N GLY A 236 16.25 15.91 24.17
CA GLY A 236 16.99 17.17 24.21
C GLY A 236 16.57 18.21 23.18
N VAL A 237 15.59 17.91 22.33
CA VAL A 237 15.03 18.86 21.36
C VAL A 237 14.43 20.09 22.05
N ASN A 238 13.79 19.90 23.20
CA ASN A 238 13.36 20.98 24.08
C ASN A 238 14.12 20.82 25.41
N PRO A 239 15.23 21.55 25.60
CA PRO A 239 16.06 21.41 26.78
C PRO A 239 15.34 22.00 28.00
N LYS A 240 14.84 21.15 28.85
CA LYS A 240 14.27 21.50 30.17
C LYS A 240 15.08 20.82 31.26
N ASN A 241 15.23 21.50 32.38
CA ASN A 241 15.82 20.89 33.58
C ASN A 241 15.02 19.66 34.00
N SER A 242 15.70 18.59 34.43
CA SER A 242 15.04 17.32 34.81
C SER A 242 13.96 17.50 35.88
N GLU A 243 14.12 18.47 36.77
CA GLU A 243 13.17 18.85 37.82
C GLU A 243 11.83 19.38 37.29
N ASN A 244 11.82 19.88 36.05
CA ASN A 244 10.62 20.41 35.42
C ASN A 244 9.85 19.35 34.60
N ILE A 245 10.39 18.13 34.48
CA ILE A 245 9.76 17.05 33.72
C ILE A 245 8.90 16.19 34.63
N ILE A 246 7.61 16.10 34.35
CA ILE A 246 6.65 15.28 35.09
C ILE A 246 6.66 13.84 34.57
N LYS A 247 6.73 13.65 33.25
CA LYS A 247 6.64 12.32 32.61
C LYS A 247 7.55 12.24 31.40
N LYS A 248 8.20 11.10 31.23
CA LYS A 248 9.00 10.72 30.06
C LYS A 248 8.53 9.37 29.55
N GLY A 249 8.61 9.17 28.23
CA GLY A 249 8.27 7.89 27.64
C GLY A 249 8.79 7.75 26.22
N ARG A 250 8.46 6.61 25.63
CA ARG A 250 8.71 6.30 24.23
C ARG A 250 7.43 5.77 23.58
N VAL A 251 7.28 5.99 22.29
CA VAL A 251 6.25 5.34 21.48
C VAL A 251 6.78 3.96 21.08
N SER A 252 5.95 2.94 21.22
CA SER A 252 6.29 1.55 20.84
C SER A 252 6.25 1.34 19.32
N PRO A 253 6.86 0.25 18.80
CA PRO A 253 6.67 -0.16 17.41
C PRO A 253 5.18 -0.30 17.06
N GLY A 254 4.75 0.30 15.96
CA GLY A 254 3.33 0.37 15.59
C GLY A 254 2.46 1.21 16.52
N GLY A 255 3.06 1.78 17.57
CA GLY A 255 2.36 2.57 18.57
C GLY A 255 1.94 3.95 18.07
N ILE A 256 0.95 4.51 18.77
CA ILE A 256 0.40 5.85 18.50
C ILE A 256 0.18 6.58 19.83
N LEU A 257 0.49 7.85 19.85
CA LEU A 257 0.23 8.77 20.96
C LEU A 257 -0.44 10.01 20.40
N ALA A 258 -1.58 10.41 20.94
CA ALA A 258 -2.33 11.55 20.48
C ALA A 258 -2.68 12.50 21.62
N VAL A 259 -2.64 13.81 21.36
CA VAL A 259 -2.98 14.86 22.31
C VAL A 259 -4.03 15.76 21.69
N ASN A 260 -5.16 15.89 22.36
CA ASN A 260 -6.19 16.85 22.01
C ASN A 260 -5.89 18.20 22.69
N THR A 261 -5.50 19.19 21.93
CA THR A 261 -5.09 20.49 22.49
C THR A 261 -6.25 21.36 22.98
N PHE A 262 -7.49 21.02 22.63
CA PHE A 262 -8.68 21.71 23.15
C PHE A 262 -9.12 21.19 24.52
N THR A 263 -8.95 19.89 24.76
CA THR A 263 -9.41 19.25 26.00
C THR A 263 -8.26 18.89 26.97
N GLY A 264 -7.02 18.88 26.48
CA GLY A 264 -5.86 18.39 27.24
C GLY A 264 -5.80 16.85 27.33
N GLU A 265 -6.69 16.13 26.65
CA GLU A 265 -6.75 14.69 26.66
C GLU A 265 -5.54 14.07 25.94
N ILE A 266 -4.91 13.10 26.58
CA ILE A 266 -3.81 12.31 26.00
C ILE A 266 -4.29 10.88 25.83
N LEU A 267 -4.29 10.40 24.58
CA LEU A 267 -4.68 9.03 24.24
C LEU A 267 -3.44 8.22 23.85
N ASP A 268 -3.28 7.09 24.48
CA ASP A 268 -2.32 6.07 24.11
C ASP A 268 -2.90 5.10 23.06
N GLU A 269 -2.06 4.20 22.55
CA GLU A 269 -2.42 3.19 21.57
C GLU A 269 -3.64 2.37 21.99
N LYS A 270 -3.66 1.88 23.23
CA LYS A 270 -4.75 1.04 23.75
C LYS A 270 -6.10 1.78 23.77
N GLN A 271 -6.09 3.03 24.19
CA GLN A 271 -7.29 3.87 24.23
C GLN A 271 -7.82 4.16 22.82
N ILE A 272 -6.93 4.46 21.89
CA ILE A 272 -7.28 4.70 20.49
C ILE A 272 -7.86 3.44 19.85
N ASP A 273 -7.18 2.31 19.97
CA ASP A 273 -7.61 1.05 19.37
C ASP A 273 -8.93 0.54 19.97
N ASN A 274 -9.15 0.70 21.28
CA ASN A 274 -10.44 0.43 21.90
C ASN A 274 -11.57 1.29 21.31
N SER A 275 -11.32 2.58 21.09
CA SER A 275 -12.32 3.47 20.48
C SER A 275 -12.67 3.10 19.03
N LEU A 276 -11.78 2.39 18.33
CA LEU A 276 -11.97 1.95 16.95
C LEU A 276 -12.68 0.61 16.86
N LYS A 277 -12.31 -0.37 17.71
CA LYS A 277 -12.91 -1.71 17.67
C LYS A 277 -14.40 -1.72 18.04
N ASP A 278 -14.80 -0.86 18.98
CA ASP A 278 -16.15 -0.82 19.53
C ASP A 278 -17.13 -0.04 18.63
N LYS A 279 -16.64 0.56 17.54
CA LYS A 279 -17.44 1.39 16.66
C LYS A 279 -18.45 0.60 15.84
N LEU A 280 -18.04 -0.55 15.28
CA LEU A 280 -18.85 -1.41 14.42
C LEU A 280 -18.53 -2.88 14.68
N PRO A 281 -19.46 -3.81 14.38
CA PRO A 281 -19.29 -5.23 14.69
C PRO A 281 -18.42 -5.95 13.64
N TYR A 282 -17.18 -5.51 13.44
CA TYR A 282 -16.26 -6.05 12.42
C TYR A 282 -16.07 -7.56 12.55
N ARG A 283 -15.95 -8.07 13.79
CA ARG A 283 -15.74 -9.50 14.05
C ARG A 283 -16.93 -10.35 13.60
N GLU A 284 -18.14 -9.85 13.77
CA GLU A 284 -19.35 -10.53 13.31
C GLU A 284 -19.44 -10.53 11.80
N TRP A 285 -19.13 -9.39 11.16
CA TRP A 285 -19.11 -9.28 9.71
C TRP A 285 -18.08 -10.24 9.07
N LEU A 286 -16.87 -10.30 9.62
CA LEU A 286 -15.84 -11.24 9.16
C LEU A 286 -16.29 -12.70 9.31
N LYS A 287 -16.85 -13.08 10.46
CA LYS A 287 -17.37 -14.45 10.69
C LYS A 287 -18.46 -14.84 9.71
N GLN A 288 -19.32 -13.91 9.33
CA GLN A 288 -20.47 -14.19 8.46
C GLN A 288 -20.11 -14.18 6.98
N GLN A 289 -19.17 -13.34 6.56
CA GLN A 289 -18.93 -13.03 5.16
C GLN A 289 -17.59 -13.55 4.63
N THR A 290 -16.57 -13.70 5.48
CA THR A 290 -15.23 -14.10 5.05
C THR A 290 -15.08 -15.60 5.05
N VAL A 291 -14.49 -16.14 3.98
CA VAL A 291 -14.15 -17.56 3.87
C VAL A 291 -12.65 -17.72 3.87
N TYR A 292 -12.13 -18.41 4.89
CA TYR A 292 -10.72 -18.76 4.99
C TYR A 292 -10.47 -20.10 4.32
N ILE A 293 -9.58 -20.12 3.32
CA ILE A 293 -9.23 -21.31 2.58
C ILE A 293 -8.04 -21.96 3.28
N GLU A 294 -8.32 -23.00 4.03
CA GLU A 294 -7.34 -23.75 4.82
C GLU A 294 -6.38 -24.55 3.96
N SER A 295 -5.21 -24.82 4.53
CA SER A 295 -4.14 -25.61 3.90
C SER A 295 -4.27 -27.11 4.11
N SER A 296 -5.44 -27.65 4.51
CA SER A 296 -5.57 -29.08 4.78
C SER A 296 -5.23 -29.91 3.53
N LEU A 297 -4.06 -30.52 3.56
CA LEU A 297 -3.57 -31.39 2.48
C LEU A 297 -4.29 -32.74 2.46
N ASP A 298 -4.88 -33.15 3.57
CA ASP A 298 -5.37 -34.51 3.81
C ASP A 298 -6.74 -34.82 3.19
N LYS A 299 -7.47 -33.84 2.70
CA LYS A 299 -8.86 -34.01 2.21
C LYS A 299 -9.03 -33.87 0.70
N TYR A 300 -7.96 -33.93 -0.06
CA TYR A 300 -8.07 -33.75 -1.51
C TYR A 300 -8.15 -35.09 -2.24
N GLU A 301 -9.25 -35.33 -2.90
CA GLU A 301 -9.52 -36.45 -3.79
C GLU A 301 -9.60 -36.06 -5.28
N GLY A 302 -8.98 -34.97 -5.67
CA GLY A 302 -8.99 -34.51 -7.07
C GLY A 302 -8.06 -35.32 -7.97
N PRO A 303 -8.22 -35.22 -9.31
CA PRO A 303 -7.34 -35.87 -10.24
C PRO A 303 -5.90 -35.43 -10.03
N GLY A 304 -4.99 -36.36 -9.89
CA GLY A 304 -3.56 -36.06 -9.83
C GLY A 304 -3.09 -35.30 -11.07
N LEU A 305 -1.98 -34.56 -10.94
CA LEU A 305 -1.37 -33.90 -12.09
C LEU A 305 -1.03 -34.97 -13.16
N LYS A 306 -1.42 -34.71 -14.41
CA LYS A 306 -1.06 -35.55 -15.54
C LYS A 306 0.47 -35.63 -15.64
N LYS A 307 1.05 -36.81 -15.50
CA LYS A 307 2.48 -36.99 -15.70
C LYS A 307 2.82 -36.78 -17.17
N ILE A 308 3.69 -35.80 -17.42
CA ILE A 308 4.28 -35.54 -18.73
C ILE A 308 5.58 -36.35 -18.81
N SER A 309 5.82 -37.05 -19.90
CA SER A 309 7.01 -37.88 -20.06
C SER A 309 7.58 -37.78 -21.47
N GLY A 310 8.84 -38.20 -21.64
CA GLY A 310 9.49 -38.36 -22.94
C GLY A 310 9.52 -37.07 -23.81
N SER A 311 9.01 -37.20 -25.01
CA SER A 311 9.02 -36.10 -25.99
C SER A 311 8.17 -34.88 -25.57
N GLU A 312 7.05 -35.09 -24.89
CA GLU A 312 6.21 -34.01 -24.37
C GLU A 312 6.97 -33.17 -23.34
N LEU A 313 7.69 -33.81 -22.42
CA LEU A 313 8.51 -33.09 -21.43
C LEU A 313 9.64 -32.30 -22.09
N SER A 314 10.28 -32.87 -23.13
CA SER A 314 11.32 -32.16 -23.88
C SER A 314 10.78 -30.91 -24.60
N ILE A 315 9.59 -31.04 -25.22
CA ILE A 315 8.94 -29.94 -25.89
C ILE A 315 8.55 -28.84 -24.87
N ALA A 316 7.90 -29.22 -23.78
CA ALA A 316 7.54 -28.28 -22.70
C ALA A 316 8.76 -27.55 -22.14
N SER A 317 9.84 -28.29 -21.83
CA SER A 317 11.07 -27.69 -21.33
C SER A 317 11.67 -26.65 -22.28
N LYS A 318 11.64 -26.91 -23.58
CA LYS A 318 12.10 -25.94 -24.60
C LYS A 318 11.17 -24.75 -24.74
N MET A 319 9.86 -24.97 -24.72
CA MET A 319 8.86 -23.90 -24.85
C MET A 319 8.93 -22.91 -23.70
N PHE A 320 9.13 -23.41 -22.50
CA PHE A 320 9.21 -22.57 -21.29
C PHE A 320 10.64 -22.22 -20.89
N LEU A 321 11.63 -22.46 -21.77
CA LEU A 321 13.03 -22.11 -21.58
C LEU A 321 13.63 -22.70 -20.29
N LEU A 322 13.22 -23.95 -19.93
CA LEU A 322 13.74 -24.65 -18.76
C LEU A 322 15.13 -25.22 -19.02
N HIS A 323 16.14 -24.44 -18.76
CA HIS A 323 17.55 -24.85 -18.90
C HIS A 323 18.01 -25.73 -17.73
N LYS A 324 19.22 -26.31 -17.87
CA LYS A 324 19.81 -27.15 -16.82
C LYS A 324 19.98 -26.35 -15.52
N GLU A 325 20.46 -25.14 -15.62
CA GLU A 325 20.67 -24.22 -14.49
C GLU A 325 19.36 -23.98 -13.74
N GLU A 326 18.30 -23.62 -14.45
CA GLU A 326 16.95 -23.42 -13.92
C GLU A 326 16.46 -24.63 -13.12
N ARG A 327 16.64 -25.82 -13.70
CA ARG A 327 16.23 -27.07 -13.04
C ARG A 327 17.03 -27.37 -11.79
N THR A 328 18.33 -27.07 -11.77
CA THR A 328 19.23 -27.43 -10.65
C THR A 328 19.24 -26.38 -9.55
N SER A 329 19.14 -25.10 -9.90
CA SER A 329 19.30 -23.99 -8.94
C SER A 329 17.98 -23.42 -8.44
N VAL A 330 16.87 -23.67 -9.14
CA VAL A 330 15.56 -23.13 -8.76
C VAL A 330 14.56 -24.27 -8.48
N ILE A 331 14.27 -25.10 -9.50
CA ILE A 331 13.20 -26.11 -9.39
C ILE A 331 13.57 -27.21 -8.40
N LYS A 332 14.81 -27.68 -8.40
CA LYS A 332 15.24 -28.75 -7.50
C LYS A 332 15.20 -28.34 -6.03
N PRO A 333 15.75 -27.19 -5.60
CA PRO A 333 15.59 -26.71 -4.22
C PRO A 333 14.14 -26.60 -3.78
N LEU A 334 13.27 -26.02 -4.63
CA LEU A 334 11.83 -25.93 -4.33
C LEU A 334 11.18 -27.31 -4.15
N ALA A 335 11.48 -28.25 -5.04
CA ALA A 335 10.81 -29.55 -5.08
C ALA A 335 11.32 -30.55 -4.03
N VAL A 336 12.61 -30.51 -3.71
CA VAL A 336 13.30 -31.54 -2.88
C VAL A 336 13.58 -31.01 -1.47
N GLU A 337 13.93 -29.73 -1.36
CA GLU A 337 14.42 -29.13 -0.12
C GLU A 337 13.38 -28.19 0.53
N SER A 338 12.27 -27.92 -0.16
CA SER A 338 11.25 -26.94 0.25
C SER A 338 11.84 -25.54 0.51
N ASN A 339 12.92 -25.22 -0.19
CA ASN A 339 13.62 -23.94 -0.11
C ASN A 339 13.41 -23.16 -1.40
N GLU A 340 13.38 -21.82 -1.27
CA GLU A 340 13.40 -20.95 -2.44
C GLU A 340 14.73 -21.08 -3.20
N GLY A 341 14.65 -20.97 -4.54
CA GLY A 341 15.83 -20.90 -5.38
C GLY A 341 16.64 -19.63 -5.08
N THR A 342 17.97 -19.77 -5.08
CA THR A 342 18.87 -18.62 -4.97
C THR A 342 18.96 -17.90 -6.30
N GLY A 343 18.79 -16.60 -6.28
CA GLY A 343 18.88 -15.75 -7.46
C GLY A 343 18.22 -14.38 -7.21
N SER A 344 18.55 -13.40 -8.02
CA SER A 344 17.87 -12.12 -8.01
C SER A 344 17.39 -11.74 -9.41
N MET A 345 16.18 -11.20 -9.49
CA MET A 345 15.70 -10.59 -10.72
C MET A 345 16.41 -9.26 -10.94
N GLY A 346 16.91 -9.03 -12.16
CA GLY A 346 17.54 -7.76 -12.52
C GLY A 346 18.90 -7.53 -11.89
N ASP A 347 19.69 -8.60 -11.72
CA ASP A 347 21.11 -8.48 -11.38
C ASP A 347 21.91 -7.75 -12.48
N ASP A 348 23.13 -7.36 -12.16
CA ASP A 348 24.01 -6.64 -13.10
C ASP A 348 24.79 -7.55 -14.05
N THR A 349 24.46 -8.84 -14.11
CA THR A 349 25.10 -9.79 -15.01
C THR A 349 24.82 -9.39 -16.45
N ALA A 350 25.89 -9.22 -17.23
CA ALA A 350 25.79 -8.85 -18.63
C ALA A 350 25.12 -9.95 -19.46
N LEU A 351 24.18 -9.58 -20.31
CA LEU A 351 23.59 -10.50 -21.26
C LEU A 351 24.59 -10.94 -22.32
N ALA A 352 24.60 -12.23 -22.67
CA ALA A 352 25.50 -12.79 -23.67
C ALA A 352 25.00 -12.42 -25.08
N VAL A 353 25.36 -11.23 -25.56
CA VAL A 353 24.85 -10.64 -26.80
C VAL A 353 25.18 -11.43 -28.06
N MET A 354 26.20 -12.29 -28.03
CA MET A 354 26.58 -13.19 -29.14
C MET A 354 25.91 -14.56 -29.06
N SER A 355 25.12 -14.83 -28.02
CA SER A 355 24.40 -16.09 -27.88
C SER A 355 23.14 -16.11 -28.74
N LYS A 356 22.85 -17.27 -29.33
CA LYS A 356 21.55 -17.55 -29.98
C LYS A 356 20.48 -18.09 -29.03
N MET A 357 20.82 -18.29 -27.75
CA MET A 357 19.88 -18.75 -26.75
C MET A 357 18.92 -17.63 -26.36
N HIS A 358 17.64 -17.93 -26.38
CA HIS A 358 16.63 -17.04 -25.82
C HIS A 358 16.74 -17.02 -24.30
N ARG A 359 16.58 -15.85 -23.72
CA ARG A 359 16.54 -15.64 -22.28
C ARG A 359 15.12 -15.45 -21.80
N GLN A 360 14.89 -15.73 -20.53
CA GLN A 360 13.61 -15.46 -19.90
C GLN A 360 13.35 -13.95 -19.83
N ILE A 361 12.08 -13.56 -19.85
CA ILE A 361 11.67 -12.15 -19.85
C ILE A 361 12.25 -11.40 -18.65
N TYR A 362 12.32 -12.03 -17.47
CA TYR A 362 12.82 -11.42 -16.24
C TYR A 362 14.33 -11.12 -16.28
N ASP A 363 15.11 -11.79 -17.13
CA ASP A 363 16.54 -11.49 -17.31
C ASP A 363 16.79 -10.08 -17.88
N TYR A 364 15.76 -9.47 -18.48
CA TYR A 364 15.84 -8.13 -19.05
C TYR A 364 15.44 -7.02 -18.08
N PHE A 365 14.93 -7.35 -16.89
CA PHE A 365 14.65 -6.36 -15.87
C PHE A 365 15.92 -5.96 -15.12
N ARG A 366 15.91 -4.77 -14.55
CA ARG A 366 17.00 -4.27 -13.71
C ARG A 366 16.42 -3.72 -12.43
N GLN A 367 17.09 -4.00 -11.34
CA GLN A 367 16.71 -3.48 -10.04
C GLN A 367 17.00 -1.98 -9.99
N GLN A 368 16.05 -1.21 -9.49
CA GLN A 368 16.16 0.24 -9.39
C GLN A 368 16.71 0.72 -8.04
N PHE A 369 16.67 -0.14 -7.02
CA PHE A 369 17.14 0.19 -5.67
C PHE A 369 18.47 -0.49 -5.37
N ALA A 370 19.33 0.18 -4.59
CA ALA A 370 20.49 -0.46 -3.99
C ALA A 370 20.02 -1.54 -3.01
N GLN A 371 20.61 -2.73 -3.10
CA GLN A 371 20.40 -3.78 -2.10
C GLN A 371 21.44 -3.65 -1.00
N VAL A 372 21.02 -3.90 0.24
CA VAL A 372 21.91 -4.01 1.39
C VAL A 372 22.13 -5.49 1.72
N THR A 373 23.37 -5.83 2.10
CA THR A 373 23.72 -7.21 2.51
C THR A 373 23.14 -7.58 3.87
N ASN A 374 22.92 -6.57 4.73
CA ASN A 374 22.34 -6.72 6.06
C ASN A 374 21.02 -5.95 6.10
N PRO A 375 19.87 -6.57 5.82
CA PRO A 375 18.58 -5.93 5.95
C PRO A 375 18.32 -5.53 7.42
N PRO A 376 17.55 -4.46 7.67
CA PRO A 376 17.29 -3.97 9.02
C PRO A 376 16.37 -4.88 9.85
N ILE A 377 15.81 -5.92 9.24
CA ILE A 377 14.88 -6.87 9.86
C ILE A 377 15.45 -8.27 9.69
N ASP A 378 15.67 -8.97 10.80
CA ASP A 378 16.04 -10.38 10.81
C ASP A 378 14.82 -11.29 10.54
N SER A 379 15.06 -12.56 10.24
CA SER A 379 14.01 -13.53 9.90
C SER A 379 12.98 -13.76 11.02
N LEU A 380 13.37 -13.66 12.28
CA LEU A 380 12.45 -13.81 13.43
C LEU A 380 11.52 -12.61 13.53
N ARG A 381 12.06 -11.42 13.36
CA ARG A 381 11.28 -10.19 13.35
C ARG A 381 10.38 -10.12 12.13
N GLU A 382 10.89 -10.50 10.96
CA GLU A 382 10.09 -10.61 9.74
C GLU A 382 8.88 -11.51 9.93
N ALA A 383 9.05 -12.68 10.52
CA ALA A 383 7.96 -13.60 10.82
C ALA A 383 6.88 -13.00 11.74
N SER A 384 7.24 -12.05 12.62
CA SER A 384 6.28 -11.40 13.52
C SER A 384 5.56 -10.21 12.90
N VAL A 385 6.20 -9.47 11.98
CA VAL A 385 5.67 -8.19 11.44
C VAL A 385 5.16 -8.28 10.01
N MET A 386 5.55 -9.31 9.24
CA MET A 386 5.15 -9.52 7.85
C MET A 386 4.13 -10.63 7.72
N SER A 387 3.32 -10.57 6.66
CA SER A 387 2.35 -11.61 6.33
C SER A 387 2.22 -11.74 4.82
N LEU A 388 2.07 -12.97 4.34
CA LEU A 388 1.73 -13.29 2.95
C LEU A 388 0.23 -13.51 2.75
N GLU A 389 -0.57 -13.24 3.76
CA GLU A 389 -2.02 -13.38 3.67
C GLU A 389 -2.59 -12.60 2.49
N THR A 390 -3.44 -13.25 1.71
CA THR A 390 -3.96 -12.72 0.46
C THR A 390 -5.46 -12.84 0.40
N CYS A 391 -6.14 -11.73 0.10
CA CYS A 391 -7.59 -11.67 -0.01
C CYS A 391 -8.04 -11.63 -1.48
N TYR A 392 -9.11 -12.36 -1.80
CA TYR A 392 -9.76 -12.35 -3.11
C TYR A 392 -11.18 -11.80 -2.99
N GLY A 393 -11.61 -11.08 -3.99
CA GLY A 393 -12.91 -10.43 -4.06
C GLY A 393 -12.78 -8.99 -4.58
N PRO A 394 -13.87 -8.33 -4.97
CA PRO A 394 -13.84 -6.95 -5.43
C PRO A 394 -13.52 -6.01 -4.28
N GLU A 395 -12.70 -5.00 -4.53
CA GLU A 395 -12.48 -3.92 -3.57
C GLU A 395 -13.66 -2.95 -3.59
N LEU A 396 -14.08 -2.53 -2.42
CA LEU A 396 -15.17 -1.60 -2.24
C LEU A 396 -14.67 -0.21 -1.84
N ASN A 397 -15.59 0.72 -1.71
CA ASN A 397 -15.30 2.11 -1.37
C ASN A 397 -14.74 2.25 0.05
N VAL A 398 -13.54 2.74 0.20
CA VAL A 398 -12.83 2.87 1.49
C VAL A 398 -13.47 3.87 2.46
N PHE A 399 -14.35 4.74 1.95
CA PHE A 399 -15.07 5.72 2.79
C PHE A 399 -16.27 5.09 3.51
N ASP A 400 -16.75 3.95 3.03
CA ASP A 400 -17.87 3.23 3.60
C ASP A 400 -17.40 2.11 4.53
N GLU A 401 -18.23 1.75 5.48
CA GLU A 401 -18.02 0.63 6.40
C GLU A 401 -19.30 -0.21 6.44
N THR A 402 -19.34 -1.31 5.70
CA THR A 402 -20.50 -2.20 5.58
C THR A 402 -20.12 -3.67 5.69
N PRO A 403 -21.06 -4.58 6.01
CA PRO A 403 -20.80 -6.01 6.02
C PRO A 403 -20.23 -6.56 4.70
N ASP A 404 -20.61 -5.96 3.56
CA ASP A 404 -20.14 -6.40 2.24
C ASP A 404 -18.63 -6.27 2.06
N HIS A 405 -17.98 -5.34 2.78
CA HIS A 405 -16.53 -5.19 2.76
C HIS A 405 -15.81 -6.43 3.32
N ALA A 406 -16.47 -7.19 4.20
CA ALA A 406 -15.95 -8.45 4.74
C ALA A 406 -16.17 -9.66 3.82
N LYS A 407 -16.89 -9.51 2.69
CA LYS A 407 -17.13 -10.60 1.74
C LYS A 407 -15.89 -10.89 0.92
N ARG A 408 -15.02 -11.76 1.45
CA ARG A 408 -13.71 -12.09 0.87
C ARG A 408 -13.40 -13.58 0.99
N LEU A 409 -12.55 -14.07 0.08
CA LEU A 409 -11.82 -15.33 0.26
C LEU A 409 -10.40 -14.99 0.71
N VAL A 410 -9.91 -15.68 1.73
CA VAL A 410 -8.59 -15.41 2.32
C VAL A 410 -7.74 -16.66 2.26
N THR A 411 -6.50 -16.51 1.81
CA THR A 411 -5.46 -17.55 1.83
C THR A 411 -4.26 -17.08 2.61
N THR A 412 -3.50 -18.00 3.16
CA THR A 412 -2.27 -17.69 3.94
C THR A 412 -1.10 -17.23 3.07
N SER A 413 -1.20 -17.38 1.74
CA SER A 413 -0.13 -17.05 0.80
C SER A 413 -0.71 -16.75 -0.59
N PRO A 414 -0.09 -15.86 -1.38
CA PRO A 414 -0.44 -15.67 -2.79
C PRO A 414 -0.02 -16.85 -3.68
N VAL A 415 0.91 -17.69 -3.20
CA VAL A 415 1.31 -18.94 -3.88
C VAL A 415 0.32 -20.02 -3.51
N LEU A 416 -0.38 -20.52 -4.52
CA LEU A 416 -1.47 -21.47 -4.36
C LEU A 416 -1.04 -22.86 -4.77
N SER A 417 -1.28 -23.85 -3.90
CA SER A 417 -1.30 -25.24 -4.34
C SER A 417 -2.47 -25.47 -5.28
N PHE A 418 -2.41 -26.52 -6.09
CA PHE A 418 -3.51 -26.91 -6.98
C PHE A 418 -4.84 -27.08 -6.21
N LYS A 419 -4.79 -27.65 -5.02
CA LYS A 419 -5.96 -27.81 -4.14
C LYS A 419 -6.58 -26.49 -3.70
N LYS A 420 -5.75 -25.54 -3.25
CA LYS A 420 -6.20 -24.18 -2.89
C LYS A 420 -6.82 -23.46 -4.08
N LEU A 421 -6.19 -23.56 -5.24
CA LEU A 421 -6.71 -23.00 -6.48
C LEU A 421 -8.09 -23.60 -6.80
N GLN A 422 -8.27 -24.91 -6.74
CA GLN A 422 -9.57 -25.54 -6.96
C GLN A 422 -10.61 -25.11 -5.94
N SER A 423 -10.22 -24.92 -4.67
CA SER A 423 -11.12 -24.40 -3.64
C SER A 423 -11.58 -22.97 -3.95
N ILE A 424 -10.71 -22.11 -4.48
CA ILE A 424 -11.04 -20.74 -4.91
C ILE A 424 -11.98 -20.79 -6.11
N ILE A 425 -11.67 -21.57 -7.13
CA ILE A 425 -12.45 -21.67 -8.37
C ILE A 425 -13.85 -22.25 -8.12
N ASN A 426 -13.95 -23.29 -7.28
CA ASN A 426 -15.22 -23.94 -6.96
C ASN A 426 -16.04 -23.19 -5.90
N ASN A 427 -15.52 -22.11 -5.33
CA ASN A 427 -16.23 -21.33 -4.32
C ASN A 427 -17.38 -20.57 -4.97
N LYS A 428 -18.55 -20.60 -4.32
CA LYS A 428 -19.79 -19.96 -4.82
C LYS A 428 -19.88 -18.45 -4.54
N HIS A 429 -18.95 -17.89 -3.73
CA HIS A 429 -18.98 -16.48 -3.39
C HIS A 429 -18.69 -15.56 -4.56
N PHE A 430 -17.77 -15.98 -5.46
CA PHE A 430 -17.37 -15.18 -6.60
C PHE A 430 -17.38 -15.99 -7.90
N SER A 431 -17.90 -15.37 -8.93
CA SER A 431 -17.86 -15.95 -10.28
C SER A 431 -16.44 -15.87 -10.85
N ASN A 432 -16.04 -16.90 -11.56
CA ASN A 432 -14.71 -17.01 -12.16
C ASN A 432 -14.80 -17.31 -13.66
N ILE A 433 -13.65 -17.17 -14.33
CA ILE A 433 -13.45 -17.62 -15.70
C ILE A 433 -12.03 -18.11 -15.89
N GLU A 434 -11.86 -19.23 -16.61
CA GLU A 434 -10.56 -19.73 -17.07
C GLU A 434 -10.28 -19.24 -18.50
N ILE A 435 -9.07 -18.71 -18.73
CA ILE A 435 -8.61 -18.23 -20.04
C ILE A 435 -7.25 -18.84 -20.33
N ASN A 436 -7.18 -19.65 -21.40
CA ASN A 436 -5.92 -20.24 -21.85
C ASN A 436 -5.01 -19.18 -22.49
N LEU A 437 -3.74 -19.19 -22.09
CA LEU A 437 -2.70 -18.31 -22.61
C LEU A 437 -2.04 -18.91 -23.85
N GLU A 438 -2.81 -18.98 -24.96
CA GLU A 438 -2.34 -19.50 -26.24
C GLU A 438 -2.91 -18.71 -27.42
N TYR A 439 -2.22 -18.74 -28.53
CA TYR A 439 -2.68 -18.14 -29.78
C TYR A 439 -2.25 -18.93 -31.01
N ALA A 440 -3.03 -18.85 -32.08
CA ALA A 440 -2.74 -19.56 -33.31
C ALA A 440 -1.44 -19.06 -33.98
N LYS A 441 -0.60 -19.97 -34.49
CA LYS A 441 0.64 -19.64 -35.23
C LYS A 441 0.45 -18.69 -36.39
N SER A 442 -0.74 -18.68 -36.99
CA SER A 442 -1.13 -17.75 -38.08
C SER A 442 -1.39 -16.32 -37.59
N SER A 443 -1.43 -16.07 -36.28
CA SER A 443 -1.64 -14.75 -35.68
C SER A 443 -0.33 -14.17 -35.13
N SER A 444 -0.33 -12.88 -34.79
CA SER A 444 0.78 -12.25 -34.08
C SER A 444 0.51 -12.22 -32.57
N LEU A 445 1.59 -12.20 -31.76
CA LEU A 445 1.51 -12.06 -30.30
C LEU A 445 0.78 -10.76 -29.91
N GLU A 446 1.03 -9.66 -30.61
CA GLU A 446 0.36 -8.37 -30.36
C GLU A 446 -1.17 -8.47 -30.50
N LYS A 447 -1.65 -9.10 -31.60
CA LYS A 447 -3.09 -9.33 -31.79
C LYS A 447 -3.66 -10.24 -30.72
N ALA A 448 -2.90 -11.24 -30.30
CA ALA A 448 -3.31 -12.16 -29.23
C ALA A 448 -3.45 -11.46 -27.87
N LEU A 449 -2.49 -10.61 -27.51
CA LEU A 449 -2.55 -9.81 -26.28
C LEU A 449 -3.73 -8.83 -26.30
N LYS A 450 -4.00 -8.18 -27.44
CA LYS A 450 -5.15 -7.28 -27.57
C LYS A 450 -6.47 -8.03 -27.40
N LYS A 451 -6.60 -9.21 -28.04
CA LYS A 451 -7.77 -10.08 -27.88
C LYS A 451 -7.94 -10.56 -26.43
N LEU A 452 -6.84 -10.89 -25.75
CA LEU A 452 -6.85 -11.26 -24.33
C LEU A 452 -7.39 -10.10 -23.47
N GLN A 453 -6.91 -8.88 -23.69
CA GLN A 453 -7.41 -7.68 -22.99
C GLN A 453 -8.91 -7.49 -23.19
N GLU A 454 -9.38 -7.55 -24.44
CA GLU A 454 -10.79 -7.36 -24.79
C GLU A 454 -11.67 -8.43 -24.12
N ASN A 455 -11.24 -9.69 -24.14
CA ASN A 455 -11.95 -10.79 -23.49
C ASN A 455 -12.03 -10.58 -21.98
N VAL A 456 -10.93 -10.30 -21.31
CA VAL A 456 -10.92 -10.08 -19.86
C VAL A 456 -11.79 -8.89 -19.47
N VAL A 457 -11.70 -7.77 -20.18
CA VAL A 457 -12.54 -6.59 -19.93
C VAL A 457 -14.03 -6.93 -20.05
N LYS A 458 -14.41 -7.68 -21.09
CA LYS A 458 -15.79 -8.14 -21.27
C LYS A 458 -16.25 -8.97 -20.09
N GLU A 459 -15.44 -9.94 -19.66
CA GLU A 459 -15.82 -10.84 -18.58
C GLU A 459 -15.89 -10.15 -17.21
N VAL A 460 -14.98 -9.21 -16.93
CA VAL A 460 -15.05 -8.40 -15.70
C VAL A 460 -16.31 -7.53 -15.70
N LYS A 461 -16.67 -6.91 -16.84
CA LYS A 461 -17.92 -6.15 -16.97
C LYS A 461 -19.17 -7.03 -16.80
N ASN A 462 -19.08 -8.32 -17.14
CA ASN A 462 -20.13 -9.32 -16.90
C ASN A 462 -20.14 -9.85 -15.45
N GLY A 463 -19.36 -9.26 -14.53
CA GLY A 463 -19.33 -9.60 -13.12
C GLY A 463 -18.41 -10.77 -12.76
N LYS A 464 -17.47 -11.17 -13.62
CA LYS A 464 -16.43 -12.14 -13.25
C LYS A 464 -15.42 -11.49 -12.34
N VAL A 465 -15.23 -12.07 -11.15
CA VAL A 465 -14.34 -11.54 -10.11
C VAL A 465 -12.98 -12.23 -10.14
N ILE A 466 -12.92 -13.52 -10.45
CA ILE A 466 -11.67 -14.27 -10.48
C ILE A 466 -11.35 -14.60 -11.95
N ILE A 467 -10.29 -14.00 -12.45
CA ILE A 467 -9.77 -14.21 -13.79
C ILE A 467 -8.59 -15.18 -13.69
N HIS A 468 -8.83 -16.43 -14.05
CA HIS A 468 -7.83 -17.48 -14.02
C HIS A 468 -7.15 -17.59 -15.37
N LEU A 469 -5.91 -17.10 -15.47
CA LEU A 469 -5.07 -17.20 -16.65
C LEU A 469 -4.25 -18.49 -16.57
N VAL A 470 -4.34 -19.34 -17.61
CA VAL A 470 -3.73 -20.67 -17.60
C VAL A 470 -2.72 -20.80 -18.73
N GLU A 471 -1.48 -21.01 -18.35
CA GLU A 471 -0.40 -21.35 -19.26
C GLU A 471 -0.31 -22.88 -19.37
N LYS A 472 -0.60 -23.40 -20.54
CA LYS A 472 -0.53 -24.86 -20.86
C LYS A 472 0.45 -25.06 -22.02
N VAL A 473 0.96 -26.27 -22.15
CA VAL A 473 1.65 -26.67 -23.38
C VAL A 473 0.62 -26.66 -24.51
N PRO A 474 0.74 -25.74 -25.46
CA PRO A 474 -0.26 -25.59 -26.51
C PRO A 474 -0.20 -26.75 -27.51
N SER A 475 -1.27 -26.94 -28.23
CA SER A 475 -1.32 -27.88 -29.35
C SER A 475 -0.39 -27.46 -30.50
N LYS A 476 -0.15 -28.36 -31.46
CA LYS A 476 0.81 -28.15 -32.56
C LYS A 476 0.64 -26.85 -33.35
N ASP A 477 -0.58 -26.33 -33.45
CA ASP A 477 -0.89 -25.14 -34.28
C ASP A 477 -0.97 -23.84 -33.46
N TYR A 478 -0.64 -23.90 -32.15
CA TYR A 478 -0.68 -22.77 -31.25
C TYR A 478 0.69 -22.50 -30.63
N LEU A 479 0.86 -21.27 -30.15
CA LEU A 479 2.01 -20.78 -29.40
C LEU A 479 1.55 -20.27 -28.03
N PRO A 480 2.37 -20.40 -26.96
CA PRO A 480 2.03 -19.88 -25.66
C PRO A 480 2.16 -18.35 -25.61
N ILE A 481 1.29 -17.69 -24.84
CA ILE A 481 1.48 -16.31 -24.40
C ILE A 481 2.23 -16.39 -23.06
N ASN A 482 3.39 -15.75 -22.97
CA ASN A 482 4.14 -15.71 -21.71
C ASN A 482 3.29 -15.11 -20.59
N ALA A 483 3.25 -15.76 -19.44
CA ALA A 483 2.41 -15.39 -18.31
C ALA A 483 2.69 -13.97 -17.78
N LEU A 484 3.95 -13.53 -17.73
CA LEU A 484 4.32 -12.17 -17.30
C LEU A 484 3.75 -11.10 -18.23
N LEU A 485 3.86 -11.31 -19.55
CA LEU A 485 3.28 -10.41 -20.54
C LEU A 485 1.75 -10.37 -20.45
N ALA A 486 1.12 -11.54 -20.27
CA ALA A 486 -0.33 -11.64 -20.13
C ALA A 486 -0.84 -10.86 -18.92
N VAL A 487 -0.22 -11.04 -17.75
CA VAL A 487 -0.59 -10.33 -16.52
C VAL A 487 -0.39 -8.84 -16.66
N GLY A 488 0.79 -8.41 -17.09
CA GLY A 488 1.08 -6.98 -17.26
C GLY A 488 0.10 -6.31 -18.21
N CYS A 489 -0.16 -6.95 -19.34
CA CYS A 489 -1.08 -6.49 -20.37
C CYS A 489 -2.54 -6.37 -19.84
N VAL A 490 -3.04 -7.40 -19.16
CA VAL A 490 -4.39 -7.42 -18.58
C VAL A 490 -4.50 -6.41 -17.44
N HIS A 491 -3.52 -6.39 -16.52
CA HIS A 491 -3.48 -5.46 -15.40
C HIS A 491 -3.58 -4.00 -15.87
N GLN A 492 -2.69 -3.58 -16.79
CA GLN A 492 -2.68 -2.21 -17.29
C GLN A 492 -4.00 -1.84 -17.98
N LYS A 493 -4.60 -2.76 -18.72
CA LYS A 493 -5.90 -2.53 -19.35
C LYS A 493 -7.01 -2.34 -18.34
N LEU A 494 -7.07 -3.17 -17.29
CA LEU A 494 -8.06 -3.04 -16.24
C LEU A 494 -7.87 -1.73 -15.44
N VAL A 495 -6.63 -1.34 -15.15
CA VAL A 495 -6.32 -0.05 -14.50
C VAL A 495 -6.81 1.11 -15.36
N SER A 496 -6.49 1.12 -16.67
CA SER A 496 -6.88 2.21 -17.58
C SER A 496 -8.39 2.40 -17.72
N LEU A 497 -9.17 1.36 -17.41
CA LEU A 497 -10.64 1.38 -17.46
C LEU A 497 -11.31 1.50 -16.09
N GLY A 498 -10.53 1.64 -15.01
CA GLY A 498 -11.06 1.68 -13.64
C GLY A 498 -11.69 0.36 -13.16
N LEU A 499 -11.34 -0.77 -13.79
CA LEU A 499 -11.89 -2.10 -13.50
C LEU A 499 -10.95 -2.98 -12.67
N ARG A 500 -9.73 -2.51 -12.34
CA ARG A 500 -8.74 -3.36 -11.69
C ARG A 500 -9.18 -3.83 -10.30
N SER A 501 -9.90 -3.02 -9.58
CA SER A 501 -10.43 -3.33 -8.24
C SER A 501 -11.67 -4.23 -8.27
N ASP A 502 -12.24 -4.53 -9.45
CA ASP A 502 -13.40 -5.43 -9.59
C ASP A 502 -12.98 -6.90 -9.71
N ALA A 503 -11.72 -7.18 -10.05
CA ALA A 503 -11.27 -8.53 -10.34
C ALA A 503 -9.89 -8.86 -9.76
N ASN A 504 -9.71 -10.13 -9.42
CA ASN A 504 -8.43 -10.71 -9.05
C ASN A 504 -7.89 -11.56 -10.21
N ILE A 505 -6.62 -11.39 -10.54
CA ILE A 505 -5.93 -12.19 -11.54
C ILE A 505 -5.20 -13.32 -10.83
N VAL A 506 -5.52 -14.55 -11.19
CA VAL A 506 -4.87 -15.77 -10.70
C VAL A 506 -4.21 -16.46 -11.89
N ILE A 507 -2.98 -16.93 -11.72
CA ILE A 507 -2.22 -17.58 -12.79
C ILE A 507 -1.90 -19.00 -12.42
N SER A 508 -2.12 -19.92 -13.37
CA SER A 508 -1.49 -21.23 -13.38
C SER A 508 -0.42 -21.25 -14.45
N VAL A 509 0.83 -21.48 -14.04
CA VAL A 509 1.98 -21.52 -14.93
C VAL A 509 2.50 -22.94 -15.03
N SER A 510 3.01 -23.32 -16.19
CA SER A 510 3.54 -24.66 -16.43
C SER A 510 4.84 -24.92 -15.67
N TYR A 511 5.53 -23.86 -15.26
CA TYR A 511 6.66 -23.88 -14.34
C TYR A 511 6.67 -22.57 -13.55
N THR A 512 7.13 -22.61 -12.33
CA THR A 512 7.15 -21.44 -11.47
C THR A 512 8.52 -21.23 -10.87
N HIS A 513 9.10 -20.08 -11.07
CA HIS A 513 10.01 -19.46 -10.14
C HIS A 513 9.88 -17.95 -10.13
N LEU A 514 8.78 -17.45 -10.63
CA LEU A 514 8.36 -16.06 -10.40
C LEU A 514 6.87 -16.03 -10.18
N THR A 515 6.46 -16.38 -9.01
CA THR A 515 5.23 -15.86 -8.47
C THR A 515 5.51 -14.43 -8.05
N LEU A 516 5.38 -13.51 -9.00
CA LEU A 516 5.14 -12.12 -8.63
C LEU A 516 3.87 -12.14 -7.79
N PRO A 517 3.93 -11.75 -6.52
CA PRO A 517 2.73 -11.69 -5.71
C PRO A 517 1.73 -10.78 -6.41
N THR A 518 0.58 -11.29 -6.75
CA THR A 518 -0.48 -10.55 -7.44
C THR A 518 -1.03 -9.37 -6.63
N LYS A 519 -0.61 -9.23 -5.38
CA LYS A 519 -0.84 -8.09 -4.48
C LYS A 519 0.40 -7.21 -4.27
N CYS A 520 1.58 -7.71 -4.53
CA CYS A 520 2.74 -6.86 -4.45
C CYS A 520 2.87 -6.12 -5.76
N SER A 521 2.48 -4.92 -5.70
CA SER A 521 3.04 -3.76 -6.38
C SER A 521 3.93 -4.08 -7.58
N VAL A 522 3.37 -3.99 -8.70
CA VAL A 522 4.10 -3.47 -9.83
C VAL A 522 3.86 -1.97 -9.90
#